data_4ce0fcb14ae8b8ff0657c2cf9013fcfe
#
_entry.id   4ce0fcb14ae8b8ff0657c2cf9013fcfe
#
_cell.length_a   1.000
_cell.length_b   1.000
_cell.length_c   1.000
_cell.angle_alpha   90.00
_cell.angle_beta   90.00
_cell.angle_gamma   90.00
#
_symmetry.space_group_name_H-M   'P 1'
#
loop_
_entity.id
_entity.type
_entity.pdbx_description
1 polymer ?
#
loop_
_entity_poly.entity_id
_entity_poly.type
_entity_poly.pdbx_seq_one_letter_code
_entity_poly.pdbx_strand_id
1 'polypeptide(L)'
;MDLRQLQVLHWRGDHVANASPCAGPTAVADAFQIDTCQRRVALLRDSAVLERLRSHLPADGAVQIFTGSDAYAFLLRFACGLESRLVAETEIFGQIKQAWRAYELAEGTLRRQLAPLMRQLFQDTKAIRAQYLSGTGSASYGSQVRRLLRDNVSGPALLIGAGQLAQSVAPWIECSELLIWNRSPAKAQALAAQLRERYPERQFRALAGDATAEIAAWQQAQNIVLCVPADAERDGERIRAWQTRAQSGGQIIHLGGDMRANAQWCTVTALTSLDTLFDMLQEQSDQRQRQVQCALHACTDKSLLHGQGGSAHQADAQEDVAAFAALSR
;
A
#
# COMPACT_ATOMS: atom_id res chain seq x y z
N MET A 1 22.93 16.29 -4.10
CA MET A 1 21.51 16.31 -4.58
C MET A 1 20.91 17.63 -4.13
N ASP A 2 20.28 18.41 -5.00
CA ASP A 2 19.64 19.68 -4.60
C ASP A 2 18.17 19.42 -4.26
N LEU A 3 17.79 19.61 -3.00
CA LEU A 3 16.42 19.44 -2.52
C LEU A 3 15.60 20.74 -2.54
N ARG A 4 16.21 21.90 -2.71
CA ARG A 4 15.54 23.22 -2.58
C ARG A 4 14.32 23.37 -3.49
N GLN A 5 14.35 22.76 -4.65
CA GLN A 5 13.24 22.80 -5.62
C GLN A 5 12.31 21.58 -5.53
N LEU A 6 12.57 20.62 -4.63
CA LEU A 6 11.72 19.47 -4.48
C LEU A 6 10.41 19.86 -3.80
N GLN A 7 9.30 19.43 -4.40
CA GLN A 7 7.95 19.61 -3.88
C GLN A 7 7.19 18.30 -4.00
N VAL A 8 6.43 17.96 -2.97
CA VAL A 8 5.63 16.75 -2.91
C VAL A 8 4.22 17.12 -2.49
N LEU A 9 3.25 16.72 -3.28
CA LEU A 9 1.83 16.80 -2.96
C LEU A 9 1.36 15.42 -2.56
N HIS A 10 0.60 15.34 -1.49
CA HIS A 10 0.09 14.10 -0.94
C HIS A 10 -1.42 14.19 -0.70
N TRP A 11 -2.19 13.33 -1.37
CA TRP A 11 -3.63 13.13 -1.17
C TRP A 11 -3.87 11.88 -0.35
N ARG A 12 -4.70 11.96 0.69
CA ARG A 12 -5.12 10.80 1.51
C ARG A 12 -6.43 10.19 1.01
N GLY A 13 -6.57 8.91 1.28
CA GLY A 13 -7.46 7.90 0.75
C GLY A 13 -8.94 8.16 0.53
N ASP A 14 -9.64 8.84 1.40
CA ASP A 14 -11.11 8.97 1.26
C ASP A 14 -11.51 9.88 0.09
N HIS A 15 -10.60 10.72 -0.37
CA HIS A 15 -10.77 11.56 -1.55
C HIS A 15 -10.27 10.92 -2.85
N VAL A 16 -9.48 9.84 -2.78
CA VAL A 16 -9.01 9.11 -3.98
C VAL A 16 -10.09 8.17 -4.52
N ALA A 17 -10.94 7.60 -3.66
CA ALA A 17 -12.00 6.69 -4.06
C ALA A 17 -13.18 7.40 -4.75
N ASN A 18 -13.48 8.64 -4.38
CA ASN A 18 -14.54 9.46 -4.95
C ASN A 18 -14.07 10.36 -6.11
N ALA A 19 -12.76 10.55 -6.29
CA ALA A 19 -12.24 11.15 -7.49
C ALA A 19 -12.32 10.11 -8.61
N SER A 20 -13.33 10.25 -9.47
CA SER A 20 -13.34 9.61 -10.79
C SER A 20 -11.90 9.63 -11.35
N PRO A 21 -11.41 8.57 -12.03
CA PRO A 21 -10.07 8.58 -12.66
C PRO A 21 -9.83 9.81 -13.56
N CYS A 22 -10.89 10.58 -13.84
CA CYS A 22 -10.91 11.78 -14.67
C CYS A 22 -11.11 13.11 -13.90
N ALA A 23 -11.28 13.12 -12.58
CA ALA A 23 -11.64 14.33 -11.81
C ALA A 23 -10.54 14.81 -10.83
N GLY A 24 -9.44 14.12 -10.68
CA GLY A 24 -8.22 14.73 -10.16
C GLY A 24 -7.60 15.60 -11.25
N PRO A 25 -6.76 16.61 -10.95
CA PRO A 25 -6.13 17.43 -11.98
C PRO A 25 -5.35 16.50 -12.93
N THR A 26 -6.01 16.15 -14.03
CA THR A 26 -5.54 15.27 -15.10
C THR A 26 -4.34 15.85 -15.85
N ALA A 27 -3.83 16.96 -15.39
CA ALA A 27 -2.80 17.70 -16.08
C ALA A 27 -1.68 18.17 -15.16
N VAL A 28 -1.17 17.28 -14.32
CA VAL A 28 0.21 17.47 -13.91
C VAL A 28 1.08 16.69 -14.90
N ALA A 29 0.99 17.05 -16.18
CA ALA A 29 1.88 16.53 -17.21
C ALA A 29 3.37 16.71 -16.82
N ASP A 30 3.65 17.66 -15.92
CA ASP A 30 4.96 18.01 -15.39
C ASP A 30 5.20 17.44 -13.98
N ALA A 31 4.53 16.37 -13.55
CA ALA A 31 4.77 15.70 -12.28
C ALA A 31 4.99 14.19 -12.43
N PHE A 32 5.86 13.65 -11.60
CA PHE A 32 5.93 12.20 -11.41
C PHE A 32 4.90 11.78 -10.36
N GLN A 33 3.96 10.92 -10.72
CA GLN A 33 2.87 10.49 -9.87
C GLN A 33 3.05 9.04 -9.41
N ILE A 34 2.69 8.80 -8.15
CA ILE A 34 2.65 7.48 -7.52
C ILE A 34 1.26 7.29 -6.96
N ASP A 35 0.50 6.38 -7.55
CA ASP A 35 -0.83 6.01 -7.08
C ASP A 35 -0.77 4.67 -6.32
N THR A 36 -1.33 4.67 -5.12
CA THR A 36 -1.55 3.47 -4.31
C THR A 36 -3.04 3.32 -4.03
N CYS A 37 -3.46 2.18 -3.45
CA CYS A 37 -4.87 1.97 -3.11
C CYS A 37 -5.43 3.00 -2.11
N GLN A 38 -4.58 3.68 -1.35
CA GLN A 38 -5.00 4.60 -0.28
C GLN A 38 -4.46 6.02 -0.45
N ARG A 39 -3.59 6.31 -1.40
CA ARG A 39 -2.89 7.59 -1.51
C ARG A 39 -2.47 7.88 -2.93
N ARG A 40 -2.41 9.16 -3.23
CA ARG A 40 -1.72 9.69 -4.40
C ARG A 40 -0.60 10.61 -3.95
N VAL A 41 0.57 10.46 -4.55
CA VAL A 41 1.73 11.32 -4.29
C VAL A 41 2.24 11.86 -5.63
N ALA A 42 2.45 13.16 -5.73
CA ALA A 42 3.02 13.80 -6.93
C ALA A 42 4.31 14.54 -6.57
N LEU A 43 5.35 14.32 -7.35
CA LEU A 43 6.66 14.98 -7.20
C LEU A 43 6.83 16.02 -8.30
N LEU A 44 7.24 17.21 -7.88
CA LEU A 44 7.49 18.39 -8.73
C LEU A 44 8.87 18.96 -8.43
N ARG A 45 9.41 19.71 -9.40
CA ARG A 45 10.65 20.50 -9.23
C ARG A 45 10.53 21.95 -9.68
N ASP A 46 9.33 22.37 -10.03
CA ASP A 46 9.04 23.73 -10.47
C ASP A 46 7.96 24.35 -9.58
N SER A 47 8.32 25.43 -8.88
CA SER A 47 7.40 26.18 -8.02
C SER A 47 6.28 26.85 -8.81
N ALA A 48 6.50 27.23 -10.07
CA ALA A 48 5.46 27.78 -10.90
C ALA A 48 4.37 26.75 -11.24
N VAL A 49 4.73 25.47 -11.36
CA VAL A 49 3.78 24.38 -11.50
C VAL A 49 2.95 24.22 -10.23
N LEU A 50 3.59 24.27 -9.06
CA LEU A 50 2.87 24.19 -7.77
C LEU A 50 1.88 25.36 -7.60
N GLU A 51 2.28 26.58 -7.91
CA GLU A 51 1.40 27.75 -7.76
C GLU A 51 0.18 27.65 -8.69
N ARG A 52 0.35 27.17 -9.91
CA ARG A 52 -0.77 26.90 -10.83
C ARG A 52 -1.70 25.82 -10.28
N LEU A 53 -1.16 24.79 -9.63
CA LEU A 53 -1.95 23.73 -9.05
C LEU A 53 -2.71 24.17 -7.80
N ARG A 54 -2.15 25.07 -6.98
CA ARG A 54 -2.79 25.56 -5.74
C ARG A 54 -4.20 26.11 -5.97
N SER A 55 -4.42 26.81 -7.09
CA SER A 55 -5.74 27.33 -7.43
C SER A 55 -6.78 26.24 -7.76
N HIS A 56 -6.35 25.02 -8.01
CA HIS A 56 -7.19 23.88 -8.35
C HIS A 56 -7.23 22.80 -7.25
N LEU A 57 -6.47 22.99 -6.14
CA LEU A 57 -6.50 22.07 -5.03
C LEU A 57 -7.77 22.28 -4.18
N PRO A 58 -8.34 21.21 -3.62
CA PRO A 58 -9.45 21.31 -2.69
C PRO A 58 -9.10 22.19 -1.48
N ALA A 59 -9.98 23.06 -1.08
CA ALA A 59 -9.78 23.97 0.06
C ALA A 59 -9.92 23.28 1.43
N ASP A 60 -10.34 22.03 1.48
CA ASP A 60 -10.69 21.26 2.67
C ASP A 60 -9.49 20.59 3.36
N GLY A 61 -8.26 20.93 2.98
CA GLY A 61 -7.05 20.34 3.57
C GLY A 61 -6.77 18.89 3.13
N ALA A 62 -7.50 18.40 2.12
CA ALA A 62 -7.33 17.04 1.57
C ALA A 62 -5.93 16.80 0.96
N VAL A 63 -5.18 17.88 0.70
CA VAL A 63 -3.85 17.82 0.09
C VAL A 63 -2.80 18.41 1.04
N GLN A 64 -1.79 17.62 1.38
CA GLN A 64 -0.62 18.07 2.10
C GLN A 64 0.50 18.40 1.11
N ILE A 65 1.19 19.53 1.35
CA ILE A 65 2.31 19.98 0.50
C ILE A 65 3.57 20.00 1.35
N PHE A 66 4.60 19.31 0.88
CA PHE A 66 5.93 19.29 1.48
C PHE A 66 6.94 19.91 0.51
N THR A 67 7.94 20.61 1.03
CA THR A 67 8.98 21.27 0.22
C THR A 67 10.39 20.96 0.75
N GLY A 68 11.37 20.95 -0.12
CA GLY A 68 12.77 20.84 0.27
C GLY A 68 13.12 19.56 1.02
N SER A 69 13.78 19.71 2.15
CA SER A 69 14.15 18.61 3.04
C SER A 69 12.93 17.90 3.61
N ASP A 70 11.86 18.63 3.94
CA ASP A 70 10.61 18.02 4.46
C ASP A 70 9.95 17.13 3.41
N ALA A 71 10.01 17.53 2.13
CA ALA A 71 9.54 16.71 1.03
C ALA A 71 10.34 15.40 0.91
N TYR A 72 11.65 15.46 1.07
CA TYR A 72 12.48 14.25 1.04
C TYR A 72 12.26 13.36 2.27
N ALA A 73 12.15 13.95 3.47
CA ALA A 73 11.80 13.22 4.68
C ALA A 73 10.45 12.49 4.54
N PHE A 74 9.44 13.18 3.99
CA PHE A 74 8.15 12.55 3.69
C PHE A 74 8.30 11.39 2.72
N LEU A 75 9.04 11.55 1.62
CA LEU A 75 9.28 10.48 0.65
C LEU A 75 9.97 9.26 1.27
N LEU A 76 10.94 9.48 2.16
CA LEU A 76 11.61 8.40 2.91
C LEU A 76 10.62 7.67 3.82
N ARG A 77 9.84 8.40 4.61
CA ARG A 77 8.80 7.79 5.46
C ARG A 77 7.79 7.01 4.64
N PHE A 78 7.33 7.58 3.53
CA PHE A 78 6.41 6.93 2.60
C PHE A 78 7.03 5.65 2.01
N ALA A 79 8.26 5.71 1.48
CA ALA A 79 8.95 4.56 0.89
C ALA A 79 9.31 3.48 1.93
N CYS A 80 9.56 3.86 3.18
CA CYS A 80 9.74 2.94 4.29
C CYS A 80 8.44 2.29 4.79
N GLY A 81 7.26 2.75 4.32
CA GLY A 81 5.96 2.28 4.78
C GLY A 81 5.56 2.86 6.14
N LEU A 82 6.23 3.91 6.61
CA LEU A 82 5.96 4.55 7.92
C LEU A 82 4.73 5.48 7.89
N GLU A 83 4.30 5.87 6.69
CA GLU A 83 3.08 6.62 6.47
C GLU A 83 1.86 5.72 6.24
N SER A 84 2.05 4.41 6.11
CA SER A 84 0.97 3.45 5.87
C SER A 84 0.25 3.13 7.17
N ARG A 85 -1.04 2.76 7.08
CA ARG A 85 -1.80 2.23 8.21
C ARG A 85 -1.14 0.99 8.79
N LEU A 86 -0.62 0.12 7.91
CA LEU A 86 0.22 -1.00 8.29
C LEU A 86 1.68 -0.52 8.33
N VAL A 87 2.14 -0.17 9.51
CA VAL A 87 3.48 0.41 9.69
C VAL A 87 4.58 -0.55 9.22
N ALA A 88 5.56 -0.01 8.50
CA ALA A 88 6.65 -0.72 7.86
C ALA A 88 6.22 -1.68 6.72
N GLU A 89 5.07 -1.43 6.12
CA GLU A 89 4.59 -2.14 4.94
C GLU A 89 5.68 -2.21 3.86
N THR A 90 5.89 -3.42 3.31
CA THR A 90 6.94 -3.65 2.32
C THR A 90 6.52 -3.32 0.90
N GLU A 91 5.23 -3.34 0.63
CA GLU A 91 4.66 -3.26 -0.73
C GLU A 91 4.76 -1.87 -1.33
N ILE A 92 4.64 -0.82 -0.50
CA ILE A 92 4.78 0.58 -0.94
C ILE A 92 6.11 0.80 -1.66
N PHE A 93 7.21 0.28 -1.13
CA PHE A 93 8.51 0.42 -1.78
C PHE A 93 8.57 -0.27 -3.15
N GLY A 94 7.88 -1.40 -3.28
CA GLY A 94 7.70 -2.10 -4.56
C GLY A 94 6.92 -1.26 -5.57
N GLN A 95 5.79 -0.68 -5.13
CA GLN A 95 4.92 0.17 -5.95
C GLN A 95 5.65 1.42 -6.44
N ILE A 96 6.42 2.10 -5.56
CA ILE A 96 7.22 3.27 -5.95
C ILE A 96 8.26 2.90 -7.01
N LYS A 97 8.96 1.77 -6.86
CA LYS A 97 9.92 1.29 -7.86
C LYS A 97 9.26 0.97 -9.20
N GLN A 98 8.08 0.36 -9.18
CA GLN A 98 7.34 0.04 -10.38
C GLN A 98 6.85 1.31 -11.10
N ALA A 99 6.30 2.28 -10.37
CA ALA A 99 5.89 3.57 -10.91
C ALA A 99 7.08 4.32 -11.53
N TRP A 100 8.23 4.32 -10.84
CA TRP A 100 9.44 4.96 -11.35
C TRP A 100 9.94 4.30 -12.63
N ARG A 101 10.00 2.97 -12.69
CA ARG A 101 10.41 2.23 -13.90
C ARG A 101 9.52 2.57 -15.11
N ALA A 102 8.21 2.66 -14.89
CA ALA A 102 7.29 3.05 -15.96
C ALA A 102 7.56 4.51 -16.41
N TYR A 103 7.83 5.41 -15.45
CA TYR A 103 8.14 6.81 -15.74
C TYR A 103 9.51 7.02 -16.38
N GLU A 104 10.49 6.16 -16.10
CA GLU A 104 11.82 6.20 -16.74
C GLU A 104 11.77 5.99 -18.26
N LEU A 105 10.73 5.36 -18.77
CA LEU A 105 10.50 5.17 -20.20
C LEU A 105 10.00 6.45 -20.89
N ALA A 106 9.46 7.41 -20.13
CA ALA A 106 9.01 8.68 -20.65
C ALA A 106 10.20 9.62 -20.93
N GLU A 107 10.11 10.39 -21.99
CA GLU A 107 11.06 11.46 -22.27
C GLU A 107 10.64 12.74 -21.52
N GLY A 108 11.61 13.47 -20.96
CA GLY A 108 11.30 14.73 -20.30
C GLY A 108 12.41 15.28 -19.40
N THR A 109 12.33 16.59 -19.15
CA THR A 109 13.28 17.31 -18.29
C THR A 109 13.11 16.89 -16.84
N LEU A 110 11.88 16.77 -16.34
CA LEU A 110 11.59 16.38 -14.98
C LEU A 110 12.16 14.98 -14.65
N ARG A 111 12.04 14.03 -15.55
CA ARG A 111 12.65 12.69 -15.38
C ARG A 111 14.15 12.78 -15.11
N ARG A 112 14.88 13.57 -15.92
CA ARG A 112 16.34 13.77 -15.75
C ARG A 112 16.67 14.42 -14.42
N GLN A 113 15.86 15.35 -13.97
CA GLN A 113 16.03 16.03 -12.68
C GLN A 113 15.71 15.13 -11.49
N LEU A 114 14.74 14.21 -11.62
CA LEU A 114 14.33 13.29 -10.55
C LEU A 114 15.21 12.04 -10.47
N ALA A 115 15.89 11.63 -11.53
CA ALA A 115 16.67 10.38 -11.55
C ALA A 115 17.72 10.29 -10.43
N PRO A 116 18.54 11.31 -10.13
CA PRO A 116 19.46 11.26 -9.00
C PRO A 116 18.75 11.18 -7.65
N LEU A 117 17.64 11.91 -7.51
CA LEU A 117 16.80 11.89 -6.31
C LEU A 117 16.24 10.49 -6.05
N MET A 118 15.64 9.86 -7.06
CA MET A 118 15.02 8.54 -6.92
C MET A 118 16.06 7.46 -6.63
N ARG A 119 17.24 7.54 -7.22
CA ARG A 119 18.36 6.64 -6.90
C ARG A 119 18.73 6.73 -5.42
N GLN A 120 18.91 7.96 -4.93
CA GLN A 120 19.26 8.20 -3.53
C GLN A 120 18.13 7.75 -2.59
N LEU A 121 16.88 8.09 -2.92
CA LEU A 121 15.70 7.63 -2.17
C LEU A 121 15.68 6.10 -2.02
N PHE A 122 15.97 5.37 -3.09
CA PHE A 122 15.99 3.91 -3.03
C PHE A 122 17.16 3.37 -2.18
N GLN A 123 18.32 4.00 -2.21
CA GLN A 123 19.46 3.62 -1.37
C GLN A 123 19.16 3.88 0.10
N ASP A 124 18.71 5.08 0.44
CA ASP A 124 18.39 5.45 1.83
C ASP A 124 17.22 4.62 2.39
N THR A 125 16.19 4.38 1.60
CA THR A 125 15.09 3.49 2.00
C THR A 125 15.59 2.10 2.34
N LYS A 126 16.47 1.51 1.52
CA LYS A 126 17.05 0.19 1.79
C LYS A 126 17.86 0.19 3.09
N ALA A 127 18.70 1.22 3.29
CA ALA A 127 19.53 1.35 4.49
C ALA A 127 18.67 1.46 5.76
N ILE A 128 17.68 2.36 5.77
CA ILE A 128 16.77 2.56 6.92
C ILE A 128 15.99 1.27 7.20
N ARG A 129 15.44 0.62 6.17
CA ARG A 129 14.69 -0.61 6.36
C ARG A 129 15.56 -1.76 6.88
N ALA A 130 16.79 -1.89 6.38
CA ALA A 130 17.72 -2.92 6.86
C ALA A 130 18.13 -2.70 8.31
N GLN A 131 18.38 -1.47 8.70
CA GLN A 131 18.89 -1.13 10.02
C GLN A 131 17.80 -1.12 11.10
N TYR A 132 16.63 -0.55 10.81
CA TYR A 132 15.61 -0.27 11.83
C TYR A 132 14.32 -1.08 11.68
N LEU A 133 14.01 -1.58 10.47
CA LEU A 133 12.74 -2.25 10.20
C LEU A 133 12.91 -3.74 9.85
N SER A 134 14.13 -4.27 9.94
CA SER A 134 14.37 -5.71 9.80
C SER A 134 13.89 -6.43 11.05
N GLY A 135 13.21 -7.57 10.87
CA GLY A 135 12.67 -8.36 11.98
C GLY A 135 11.37 -7.83 12.61
N THR A 136 10.83 -6.68 12.15
CA THR A 136 9.50 -6.22 12.58
C THR A 136 8.36 -7.16 12.14
N GLY A 137 8.69 -8.32 11.57
CA GLY A 137 7.80 -9.21 10.83
C GLY A 137 7.49 -8.60 9.45
N SER A 138 7.22 -9.40 8.43
CA SER A 138 6.76 -8.82 7.17
C SER A 138 5.37 -8.22 7.41
N ALA A 139 5.33 -6.91 7.67
CA ALA A 139 4.11 -6.16 7.78
C ALA A 139 3.52 -5.97 6.37
N SER A 140 3.22 -7.08 5.68
CA SER A 140 2.48 -7.06 4.42
C SER A 140 1.05 -7.53 4.66
N TYR A 141 0.14 -7.01 3.87
CA TYR A 141 -1.26 -7.49 3.89
C TYR A 141 -1.32 -9.00 3.67
N GLY A 142 -0.48 -9.53 2.77
CA GLY A 142 -0.41 -10.96 2.49
C GLY A 142 -0.03 -11.79 3.72
N SER A 143 1.01 -11.38 4.46
CA SER A 143 1.41 -12.10 5.68
C SER A 143 0.34 -12.08 6.78
N GLN A 144 -0.45 -11.01 6.87
CA GLN A 144 -1.55 -10.93 7.81
C GLN A 144 -2.74 -11.81 7.38
N VAL A 145 -3.08 -11.78 6.09
CA VAL A 145 -4.11 -12.67 5.52
C VAL A 145 -3.74 -14.13 5.77
N ARG A 146 -2.50 -14.53 5.49
CA ARG A 146 -2.02 -15.89 5.78
C ARG A 146 -2.20 -16.26 7.25
N ARG A 147 -1.85 -15.36 8.18
CA ARG A 147 -2.01 -15.61 9.62
C ARG A 147 -3.46 -15.82 10.02
N LEU A 148 -4.38 -15.00 9.48
CA LEU A 148 -5.80 -15.08 9.77
C LEU A 148 -6.45 -16.35 9.20
N LEU A 149 -6.01 -16.81 8.03
CA LEU A 149 -6.58 -17.98 7.35
C LEU A 149 -5.93 -19.30 7.75
N ARG A 150 -4.87 -19.30 8.56
CA ARG A 150 -4.02 -20.47 8.85
C ARG A 150 -4.80 -21.71 9.30
N ASP A 151 -5.87 -21.52 10.05
CA ASP A 151 -6.64 -22.63 10.62
C ASP A 151 -7.76 -23.14 9.68
N ASN A 152 -7.89 -22.53 8.48
CA ASN A 152 -8.98 -22.79 7.52
C ASN A 152 -8.46 -22.97 6.09
N VAL A 153 -7.40 -23.76 5.89
CA VAL A 153 -6.73 -23.89 4.57
C VAL A 153 -7.23 -25.03 3.70
N SER A 154 -8.10 -25.90 4.21
CA SER A 154 -8.48 -27.14 3.54
C SER A 154 -9.50 -26.97 2.41
N GLY A 155 -10.27 -25.91 2.41
CA GLY A 155 -11.29 -25.63 1.40
C GLY A 155 -10.85 -24.64 0.32
N PRO A 156 -11.72 -24.37 -0.68
CA PRO A 156 -11.46 -23.33 -1.68
C PRO A 156 -11.56 -21.93 -1.05
N ALA A 157 -10.77 -21.00 -1.58
CA ALA A 157 -10.86 -19.59 -1.21
C ALA A 157 -11.27 -18.72 -2.40
N LEU A 158 -11.99 -17.63 -2.15
CA LEU A 158 -12.38 -16.66 -3.14
C LEU A 158 -11.61 -15.34 -2.93
N LEU A 159 -10.91 -14.89 -3.96
CA LEU A 159 -10.31 -13.58 -4.01
C LEU A 159 -11.13 -12.66 -4.92
N ILE A 160 -11.63 -11.57 -4.37
CA ILE A 160 -12.38 -10.55 -5.12
C ILE A 160 -11.48 -9.36 -5.38
N GLY A 161 -11.22 -9.12 -6.67
CA GLY A 161 -10.30 -8.13 -7.19
C GLY A 161 -9.08 -8.74 -7.87
N ALA A 162 -8.50 -8.00 -8.82
CA ALA A 162 -7.26 -8.38 -9.52
C ALA A 162 -6.30 -7.17 -9.66
N GLY A 163 -6.46 -6.15 -8.81
CA GLY A 163 -5.57 -4.99 -8.72
C GLY A 163 -4.28 -5.33 -7.97
N GLN A 164 -3.43 -4.30 -7.76
CA GLN A 164 -2.14 -4.46 -7.09
C GLN A 164 -2.24 -5.12 -5.71
N LEU A 165 -3.23 -4.72 -4.90
CA LEU A 165 -3.47 -5.32 -3.58
C LEU A 165 -3.78 -6.81 -3.70
N ALA A 166 -4.68 -7.20 -4.61
CA ALA A 166 -5.01 -8.60 -4.84
C ALA A 166 -3.80 -9.41 -5.33
N GLN A 167 -2.98 -8.84 -6.22
CA GLN A 167 -1.74 -9.46 -6.70
C GLN A 167 -0.73 -9.69 -5.56
N SER A 168 -0.64 -8.78 -4.61
CA SER A 168 0.28 -8.89 -3.48
C SER A 168 -0.20 -9.89 -2.43
N VAL A 169 -1.51 -10.05 -2.26
CA VAL A 169 -2.13 -10.91 -1.26
C VAL A 169 -2.31 -12.35 -1.76
N ALA A 170 -2.65 -12.54 -3.04
CA ALA A 170 -2.96 -13.85 -3.62
C ALA A 170 -1.93 -14.96 -3.35
N PRO A 171 -0.60 -14.70 -3.40
CA PRO A 171 0.42 -15.71 -3.08
C PRO A 171 0.32 -16.28 -1.65
N TRP A 172 -0.24 -15.50 -0.72
CA TRP A 172 -0.29 -15.82 0.70
C TRP A 172 -1.58 -16.53 1.13
N ILE A 173 -2.57 -16.64 0.25
CA ILE A 173 -3.82 -17.34 0.53
C ILE A 173 -3.57 -18.84 0.32
N GLU A 174 -3.37 -19.58 1.40
CA GLU A 174 -3.27 -21.03 1.40
C GLU A 174 -4.66 -21.64 1.35
N CYS A 175 -4.92 -22.50 0.35
CA CYS A 175 -6.24 -23.13 0.11
C CYS A 175 -6.10 -24.27 -0.90
N SER A 176 -7.14 -25.11 -1.02
CA SER A 176 -7.17 -26.18 -2.02
C SER A 176 -7.25 -25.66 -3.45
N GLU A 177 -8.05 -24.62 -3.67
CA GLU A 177 -8.18 -23.92 -4.95
C GLU A 177 -8.44 -22.43 -4.69
N LEU A 178 -7.72 -21.52 -5.36
CA LEU A 178 -7.99 -20.08 -5.30
C LEU A 178 -8.86 -19.67 -6.49
N LEU A 179 -10.11 -19.31 -6.19
CA LEU A 179 -11.04 -18.73 -7.13
C LEU A 179 -10.79 -17.23 -7.22
N ILE A 180 -10.60 -16.68 -8.41
CA ILE A 180 -10.31 -15.27 -8.61
C ILE A 180 -11.45 -14.65 -9.41
N TRP A 181 -12.16 -13.73 -8.79
CA TRP A 181 -13.21 -12.97 -9.44
C TRP A 181 -12.81 -11.50 -9.56
N ASN A 182 -13.09 -10.90 -10.71
CA ASN A 182 -12.96 -9.47 -10.95
C ASN A 182 -13.98 -9.02 -11.99
N ARG A 183 -14.51 -7.81 -11.85
CA ARG A 183 -15.46 -7.21 -12.80
C ARG A 183 -14.95 -7.23 -14.26
N SER A 184 -13.64 -7.12 -14.47
CA SER A 184 -13.00 -7.39 -15.76
C SER A 184 -12.43 -8.81 -15.75
N PRO A 185 -13.00 -9.78 -16.48
CA PRO A 185 -12.55 -11.17 -16.49
C PRO A 185 -11.11 -11.31 -16.98
N ALA A 186 -10.68 -10.47 -17.93
CA ALA A 186 -9.33 -10.47 -18.46
C ALA A 186 -8.28 -10.22 -17.36
N LYS A 187 -8.56 -9.35 -16.39
CA LYS A 187 -7.66 -9.09 -15.25
C LYS A 187 -7.58 -10.30 -14.31
N ALA A 188 -8.70 -10.99 -14.06
CA ALA A 188 -8.71 -12.21 -13.26
C ALA A 188 -7.93 -13.34 -13.95
N GLN A 189 -8.10 -13.50 -15.27
CA GLN A 189 -7.36 -14.47 -16.09
C GLN A 189 -5.86 -14.19 -16.08
N ALA A 190 -5.46 -12.93 -16.25
CA ALA A 190 -4.05 -12.54 -16.22
C ALA A 190 -3.41 -12.84 -14.86
N LEU A 191 -4.09 -12.51 -13.75
CA LEU A 191 -3.62 -12.82 -12.40
C LEU A 191 -3.51 -14.34 -12.18
N ALA A 192 -4.53 -15.12 -12.58
CA ALA A 192 -4.50 -16.56 -12.45
C ALA A 192 -3.36 -17.21 -13.27
N ALA A 193 -3.10 -16.71 -14.48
CA ALA A 193 -2.00 -17.17 -15.32
C ALA A 193 -0.64 -16.89 -14.67
N GLN A 194 -0.43 -15.68 -14.19
CA GLN A 194 0.79 -15.28 -13.48
C GLN A 194 1.04 -16.13 -12.22
N LEU A 195 -0.03 -16.43 -11.46
CA LEU A 195 0.09 -17.26 -10.26
C LEU A 195 0.39 -18.73 -10.60
N ARG A 196 -0.20 -19.30 -11.67
CA ARG A 196 0.10 -20.67 -12.13
C ARG A 196 1.56 -20.81 -12.60
N GLU A 197 2.07 -19.82 -13.29
CA GLU A 197 3.48 -19.81 -13.71
C GLU A 197 4.42 -19.81 -12.49
N ARG A 198 4.09 -19.02 -11.46
CA ARG A 198 4.95 -18.85 -10.28
C ARG A 198 4.80 -19.99 -9.26
N TYR A 199 3.63 -20.62 -9.19
CA TYR A 199 3.28 -21.66 -8.21
C TYR A 199 2.57 -22.83 -8.91
N PRO A 200 3.28 -23.64 -9.72
CA PRO A 200 2.68 -24.66 -10.55
C PRO A 200 2.00 -25.80 -9.79
N GLU A 201 2.34 -25.99 -8.51
CA GLU A 201 1.76 -26.98 -7.63
C GLU A 201 0.39 -26.59 -7.04
N ARG A 202 -0.01 -25.32 -7.22
CA ARG A 202 -1.24 -24.77 -6.65
C ARG A 202 -2.33 -24.59 -7.71
N GLN A 203 -3.58 -24.66 -7.27
CA GLN A 203 -4.70 -24.48 -8.19
C GLN A 203 -5.25 -23.06 -8.14
N PHE A 204 -5.37 -22.42 -9.31
CA PHE A 204 -5.89 -21.07 -9.48
C PHE A 204 -6.92 -21.07 -10.62
N ARG A 205 -8.12 -20.56 -10.35
CA ARG A 205 -9.19 -20.49 -11.34
C ARG A 205 -9.75 -19.08 -11.43
N ALA A 206 -9.65 -18.47 -12.62
CA ALA A 206 -10.33 -17.24 -12.92
C ALA A 206 -11.80 -17.51 -13.23
N LEU A 207 -12.69 -16.72 -12.68
CA LEU A 207 -14.13 -16.79 -12.87
C LEU A 207 -14.62 -15.82 -13.93
N ALA A 208 -15.81 -16.03 -14.45
CA ALA A 208 -16.54 -15.05 -15.25
C ALA A 208 -16.79 -13.77 -14.42
N GLY A 209 -16.81 -12.63 -15.07
CA GLY A 209 -16.95 -11.32 -14.40
C GLY A 209 -18.39 -10.92 -14.08
N ASP A 210 -19.36 -11.81 -14.28
CA ASP A 210 -20.76 -11.57 -13.99
C ASP A 210 -21.11 -11.83 -12.52
N ALA A 211 -22.27 -11.29 -12.10
CA ALA A 211 -22.74 -11.40 -10.73
C ALA A 211 -23.10 -12.86 -10.34
N THR A 212 -23.59 -13.66 -11.30
CA THR A 212 -23.98 -15.05 -11.03
C THR A 212 -22.76 -15.90 -10.66
N ALA A 213 -21.68 -15.78 -11.43
CA ALA A 213 -20.43 -16.47 -11.13
C ALA A 213 -19.81 -16.02 -9.80
N GLU A 214 -19.91 -14.71 -9.47
CA GLU A 214 -19.49 -14.18 -8.19
C GLU A 214 -20.25 -14.83 -7.03
N ILE A 215 -21.58 -14.78 -7.05
CA ILE A 215 -22.43 -15.32 -5.98
C ILE A 215 -22.27 -16.82 -5.82
N ALA A 216 -22.17 -17.58 -6.92
CA ALA A 216 -21.89 -19.01 -6.87
C ALA A 216 -20.54 -19.31 -6.18
N ALA A 217 -19.53 -18.50 -6.44
CA ALA A 217 -18.22 -18.62 -5.78
C ALA A 217 -18.29 -18.28 -4.27
N TRP A 218 -19.09 -17.29 -3.88
CA TRP A 218 -19.35 -17.00 -2.46
C TRP A 218 -19.94 -18.19 -1.71
N GLN A 219 -20.82 -18.96 -2.34
CA GLN A 219 -21.44 -20.15 -1.75
C GLN A 219 -20.46 -21.33 -1.66
N GLN A 220 -19.49 -21.42 -2.56
CA GLN A 220 -18.50 -22.50 -2.60
C GLN A 220 -17.29 -22.25 -1.70
N ALA A 221 -16.90 -21.01 -1.52
CA ALA A 221 -15.67 -20.68 -0.84
C ALA A 221 -15.77 -20.88 0.67
N GLN A 222 -14.74 -21.46 1.25
CA GLN A 222 -14.57 -21.54 2.71
C GLN A 222 -14.10 -20.17 3.24
N ASN A 223 -13.14 -19.54 2.57
CA ASN A 223 -12.62 -18.25 2.94
C ASN A 223 -12.77 -17.24 1.79
N ILE A 224 -12.97 -15.98 2.13
CA ILE A 224 -13.14 -14.91 1.15
C ILE A 224 -12.22 -13.75 1.50
N VAL A 225 -11.49 -13.25 0.50
CA VAL A 225 -10.63 -12.06 0.61
C VAL A 225 -11.10 -11.03 -0.40
N LEU A 226 -11.56 -9.88 0.09
CA LEU A 226 -11.97 -8.75 -0.74
C LEU A 226 -10.86 -7.72 -0.82
N CYS A 227 -10.38 -7.47 -2.04
CA CYS A 227 -9.39 -6.45 -2.36
C CYS A 227 -10.01 -5.34 -3.25
N VAL A 228 -11.29 -5.06 -3.05
CA VAL A 228 -12.08 -4.04 -3.74
C VAL A 228 -12.72 -3.12 -2.72
N PRO A 229 -13.01 -1.86 -3.06
CA PRO A 229 -13.78 -0.96 -2.18
C PRO A 229 -15.14 -1.55 -1.82
N ALA A 230 -15.73 -1.08 -0.72
CA ALA A 230 -17.09 -1.38 -0.36
C ALA A 230 -18.06 -0.94 -1.47
N ASP A 231 -19.08 -1.78 -1.71
CA ASP A 231 -20.11 -1.55 -2.72
C ASP A 231 -21.46 -1.86 -2.06
N ALA A 232 -22.15 -0.82 -1.62
CA ALA A 232 -23.37 -0.96 -0.81
C ALA A 232 -24.47 -1.80 -1.51
N GLU A 233 -24.52 -1.77 -2.84
CA GLU A 233 -25.50 -2.53 -3.63
C GLU A 233 -25.12 -4.01 -3.67
N ARG A 234 -23.88 -4.34 -3.97
CA ARG A 234 -23.38 -5.73 -4.10
C ARG A 234 -23.12 -6.40 -2.77
N ASP A 235 -22.73 -5.64 -1.76
CA ASP A 235 -22.36 -6.19 -0.45
C ASP A 235 -23.55 -6.89 0.23
N GLY A 236 -24.76 -6.36 0.02
CA GLY A 236 -25.97 -7.02 0.51
C GLY A 236 -26.20 -8.43 -0.09
N GLU A 237 -25.90 -8.62 -1.38
CA GLU A 237 -26.00 -9.92 -2.07
C GLU A 237 -24.88 -10.86 -1.62
N ARG A 238 -23.66 -10.35 -1.48
CA ARG A 238 -22.48 -11.08 -0.97
C ARG A 238 -22.72 -11.63 0.43
N ILE A 239 -23.24 -10.79 1.33
CA ILE A 239 -23.55 -11.17 2.72
C ILE A 239 -24.64 -12.25 2.74
N ARG A 240 -25.70 -12.10 1.95
CA ARG A 240 -26.75 -13.14 1.85
C ARG A 240 -26.18 -14.47 1.34
N ALA A 241 -25.35 -14.44 0.31
CA ALA A 241 -24.71 -15.64 -0.23
C ALA A 241 -23.83 -16.33 0.83
N TRP A 242 -23.09 -15.55 1.63
CA TRP A 242 -22.30 -16.08 2.76
C TRP A 242 -23.17 -16.71 3.83
N GLN A 243 -24.28 -16.08 4.22
CA GLN A 243 -25.17 -16.57 5.27
C GLN A 243 -25.95 -17.83 4.87
N THR A 244 -26.24 -17.99 3.58
CA THR A 244 -27.02 -19.10 3.03
C THR A 244 -26.19 -20.29 2.55
N ARG A 245 -24.86 -20.21 2.62
CA ARG A 245 -23.96 -21.27 2.16
C ARG A 245 -24.10 -22.52 3.02
N ALA A 246 -23.89 -23.69 2.43
CA ALA A 246 -23.92 -24.97 3.12
C ALA A 246 -22.69 -25.25 4.01
N GLN A 247 -21.59 -24.53 3.77
CA GLN A 247 -20.35 -24.72 4.52
C GLN A 247 -20.40 -24.00 5.86
N SER A 248 -19.94 -24.68 6.91
CA SER A 248 -19.75 -24.08 8.25
C SER A 248 -18.29 -23.62 8.42
N GLY A 249 -18.09 -22.61 9.24
CA GLY A 249 -16.77 -22.05 9.51
C GLY A 249 -16.27 -21.14 8.38
N GLY A 250 -14.96 -20.85 8.37
CA GLY A 250 -14.35 -19.94 7.41
C GLY A 250 -14.40 -18.48 7.83
N GLN A 251 -13.73 -17.63 7.05
CA GLN A 251 -13.55 -16.20 7.35
C GLN A 251 -13.72 -15.33 6.12
N ILE A 252 -14.18 -14.10 6.34
CA ILE A 252 -14.16 -13.02 5.36
C ILE A 252 -13.11 -12.02 5.80
N ILE A 253 -12.18 -11.69 4.92
CA ILE A 253 -11.19 -10.62 5.12
C ILE A 253 -11.47 -9.51 4.10
N HIS A 254 -11.81 -8.33 4.57
CA HIS A 254 -12.11 -7.18 3.71
C HIS A 254 -10.99 -6.14 3.79
N LEU A 255 -10.19 -6.01 2.74
CA LEU A 255 -9.04 -5.11 2.65
C LEU A 255 -9.32 -3.81 1.87
N GLY A 256 -10.54 -3.64 1.38
CA GLY A 256 -10.89 -2.57 0.44
C GLY A 256 -11.24 -1.22 1.05
N GLY A 257 -11.06 -1.02 2.35
CA GLY A 257 -11.32 0.27 3.00
C GLY A 257 -11.83 0.13 4.44
N ASP A 258 -12.28 1.26 5.01
CA ASP A 258 -12.89 1.31 6.34
C ASP A 258 -14.30 0.72 6.31
N MET A 259 -14.48 -0.38 7.03
CA MET A 259 -15.75 -1.09 7.16
C MET A 259 -16.53 -0.71 8.42
N ARG A 260 -15.94 0.07 9.34
CA ARG A 260 -16.60 0.44 10.61
C ARG A 260 -17.88 1.25 10.39
N ALA A 261 -17.92 2.04 9.34
CA ALA A 261 -19.10 2.83 8.97
C ALA A 261 -20.14 2.05 8.14
N ASN A 262 -19.83 0.81 7.71
CA ASN A 262 -20.72 0.02 6.87
C ASN A 262 -21.59 -0.92 7.74
N ALA A 263 -22.83 -0.48 8.02
CA ALA A 263 -23.78 -1.20 8.86
C ALA A 263 -24.09 -2.62 8.36
N GLN A 264 -24.02 -2.87 7.05
CA GLN A 264 -24.31 -4.21 6.50
C GLN A 264 -23.25 -5.23 6.91
N TRP A 265 -21.96 -4.85 6.87
CA TRP A 265 -20.86 -5.72 7.24
C TRP A 265 -20.76 -5.96 8.76
N CYS A 266 -21.29 -5.05 9.59
CA CYS A 266 -21.34 -5.23 11.04
C CYS A 266 -22.17 -6.45 11.50
N THR A 267 -23.02 -6.97 10.63
CA THR A 267 -23.85 -8.17 10.93
C THR A 267 -23.11 -9.49 10.73
N VAL A 268 -21.91 -9.45 10.16
CA VAL A 268 -21.14 -10.65 9.79
C VAL A 268 -20.07 -10.93 10.84
N THR A 269 -20.32 -11.93 11.69
CA THR A 269 -19.40 -12.30 12.79
C THR A 269 -18.05 -12.86 12.32
N ALA A 270 -18.01 -13.45 11.13
CA ALA A 270 -16.79 -14.02 10.54
C ALA A 270 -15.95 -12.98 9.74
N LEU A 271 -16.28 -11.69 9.85
CA LEU A 271 -15.57 -10.63 9.16
C LEU A 271 -14.36 -10.16 9.95
N THR A 272 -13.22 -10.11 9.29
CA THR A 272 -12.05 -9.33 9.70
C THR A 272 -11.89 -8.18 8.71
N SER A 273 -12.18 -6.96 9.15
CA SER A 273 -11.94 -5.76 8.34
C SER A 273 -10.48 -5.33 8.41
N LEU A 274 -10.09 -4.47 7.48
CA LEU A 274 -8.77 -3.84 7.51
C LEU A 274 -8.52 -3.12 8.84
N ASP A 275 -9.54 -2.46 9.40
CA ASP A 275 -9.44 -1.77 10.69
C ASP A 275 -9.25 -2.73 11.86
N THR A 276 -10.02 -3.83 11.89
CA THR A 276 -9.85 -4.88 12.90
C THR A 276 -8.46 -5.50 12.82
N LEU A 277 -7.93 -5.67 11.61
CA LEU A 277 -6.58 -6.17 11.39
C LEU A 277 -5.54 -5.19 11.96
N PHE A 278 -5.74 -3.88 11.81
CA PHE A 278 -4.87 -2.88 12.40
C PHE A 278 -4.93 -2.87 13.93
N ASP A 279 -6.13 -2.95 14.51
CA ASP A 279 -6.28 -3.00 15.97
C ASP A 279 -5.52 -4.20 16.57
N MET A 280 -5.66 -5.39 15.96
CA MET A 280 -4.90 -6.60 16.36
C MET A 280 -3.39 -6.44 16.25
N LEU A 281 -2.91 -5.60 15.34
CA LEU A 281 -1.47 -5.34 15.16
C LEU A 281 -0.95 -4.28 16.12
N GLN A 282 -1.77 -3.35 16.57
CA GLN A 282 -1.38 -2.35 17.57
C GLN A 282 -1.11 -2.96 18.94
N GLU A 283 -1.81 -4.04 19.31
CA GLU A 283 -1.64 -4.70 20.60
C GLU A 283 -0.27 -5.42 20.78
N GLN A 284 0.53 -5.59 19.74
CA GLN A 284 1.79 -6.37 19.78
C GLN A 284 3.08 -5.54 19.92
N SER A 285 3.11 -4.36 20.53
CA SER A 285 3.89 -3.37 19.89
C SER A 285 4.84 -2.43 20.63
N ASP A 286 5.19 -2.55 21.87
CA ASP A 286 6.15 -1.62 22.49
C ASP A 286 7.56 -1.68 21.83
N GLN A 287 8.01 -2.87 21.48
CA GLN A 287 9.29 -3.03 20.79
C GLN A 287 9.23 -2.51 19.35
N ARG A 288 8.10 -2.71 18.68
CA ARG A 288 7.88 -2.22 17.32
C ARG A 288 7.79 -0.69 17.26
N GLN A 289 7.18 -0.08 18.28
CA GLN A 289 7.12 1.38 18.38
C GLN A 289 8.52 2.01 18.46
N ARG A 290 9.43 1.45 19.26
CA ARG A 290 10.83 1.93 19.33
C ARG A 290 11.53 1.85 17.97
N GLN A 291 11.42 0.73 17.28
CA GLN A 291 12.02 0.57 15.94
C GLN A 291 11.45 1.56 14.93
N VAL A 292 10.14 1.80 14.97
CA VAL A 292 9.47 2.79 14.11
C VAL A 292 9.95 4.21 14.42
N GLN A 293 10.09 4.58 15.69
CA GLN A 293 10.62 5.89 16.07
C GLN A 293 12.06 6.08 15.60
N CYS A 294 12.92 5.10 15.75
CA CYS A 294 14.28 5.16 15.21
C CYS A 294 14.27 5.33 13.67
N ALA A 295 13.39 4.62 12.97
CA ALA A 295 13.27 4.76 11.52
C ALA A 295 12.75 6.16 11.11
N LEU A 296 11.82 6.75 11.86
CA LEU A 296 11.31 8.11 11.62
C LEU A 296 12.42 9.15 11.79
N HIS A 297 13.22 9.05 12.87
CA HIS A 297 14.39 9.91 13.07
C HIS A 297 15.40 9.75 11.94
N ALA A 298 15.74 8.54 11.56
CA ALA A 298 16.66 8.28 10.45
C ALA A 298 16.17 8.87 9.11
N CYS A 299 14.86 8.91 8.86
CA CYS A 299 14.31 9.59 7.67
C CYS A 299 14.57 11.10 7.72
N THR A 300 14.40 11.71 8.90
CA THR A 300 14.65 13.14 9.10
C THR A 300 16.14 13.46 8.96
N ASP A 301 17.01 12.70 9.62
CA ASP A 301 18.46 12.91 9.57
C ASP A 301 19.01 12.79 8.14
N LYS A 302 18.58 11.76 7.41
CA LYS A 302 18.93 11.59 6.00
C LYS A 302 18.50 12.78 5.13
N SER A 303 17.31 13.34 5.39
CA SER A 303 16.80 14.47 4.63
C SER A 303 17.61 15.75 4.91
N LEU A 304 18.00 15.96 6.17
CA LEU A 304 18.84 17.11 6.57
C LEU A 304 20.25 17.01 5.96
N LEU A 305 20.87 15.83 6.01
CA LEU A 305 22.19 15.61 5.38
C LEU A 305 22.18 15.95 3.88
N HIS A 306 21.12 15.58 3.18
CA HIS A 306 20.98 15.90 1.75
C HIS A 306 20.53 17.36 1.49
N GLY A 307 19.87 18.00 2.46
CA GLY A 307 19.41 19.40 2.38
C GLY A 307 20.54 20.41 2.55
N GLN A 308 21.56 20.11 3.35
CA GLN A 308 22.64 21.01 3.66
C GLN A 308 23.73 21.09 2.58
N GLY A 309 23.61 20.36 1.47
CA GLY A 309 24.49 20.47 0.28
C GLY A 309 25.96 20.35 0.61
N GLY A 310 26.49 19.13 0.71
CA GLY A 310 27.89 18.75 0.49
C GLY A 310 28.98 19.68 1.00
N SER A 311 29.02 20.02 2.31
CA SER A 311 30.20 20.57 2.96
C SER A 311 30.19 20.22 4.44
N ALA A 312 31.18 19.41 4.85
CA ALA A 312 31.65 19.18 6.21
C ALA A 312 30.56 18.77 7.24
N HIS A 313 30.52 17.50 7.53
CA HIS A 313 30.38 16.88 8.84
C HIS A 313 30.07 15.37 8.70
N GLN A 314 31.02 14.63 8.18
CA GLN A 314 30.99 13.16 8.26
C GLN A 314 31.47 12.64 9.63
N ALA A 315 32.04 13.49 10.47
CA ALA A 315 32.62 13.07 11.77
C ALA A 315 31.59 13.02 12.91
N ASP A 316 30.69 14.01 13.03
CA ASP A 316 29.79 14.11 14.18
C ASP A 316 28.62 13.12 14.13
N ALA A 317 28.17 12.73 12.93
CA ALA A 317 27.05 11.78 12.80
C ALA A 317 27.40 10.34 13.18
N GLN A 318 28.70 9.97 13.19
CA GLN A 318 29.11 8.64 13.61
C GLN A 318 29.20 8.50 15.13
N GLU A 319 29.50 9.56 15.86
CA GLU A 319 29.53 9.56 17.33
C GLU A 319 28.13 9.47 17.94
N ASP A 320 27.15 10.18 17.38
CA ASP A 320 25.77 10.14 17.87
C ASP A 320 25.08 8.80 17.66
N VAL A 321 25.39 8.10 16.57
CA VAL A 321 24.85 6.75 16.29
C VAL A 321 25.47 5.72 17.25
N ALA A 322 26.74 5.89 17.62
CA ALA A 322 27.40 5.01 18.58
C ALA A 322 26.89 5.21 20.03
N ALA A 323 26.59 6.46 20.40
CA ALA A 323 26.02 6.81 21.71
C ALA A 323 24.60 6.25 21.89
N PHE A 324 23.79 6.26 20.83
CA PHE A 324 22.41 5.74 20.86
C PHE A 324 22.36 4.20 20.89
N ALA A 325 23.32 3.52 20.23
CA ALA A 325 23.45 2.06 20.26
C ALA A 325 23.89 1.56 21.65
N ALA A 326 24.58 2.37 22.43
CA ALA A 326 25.01 2.06 23.79
C ALA A 326 23.90 2.14 24.85
N LEU A 327 22.83 2.91 24.57
CA LEU A 327 21.64 3.05 25.43
C LEU A 327 20.58 1.95 25.19
N SER A 328 20.80 1.07 24.22
CA SER A 328 19.86 0.01 23.79
C SER A 328 20.33 -1.41 24.21
N ARG A 329 21.29 -1.50 25.15
CA ARG A 329 21.70 -2.77 25.76
C ARG A 329 21.15 -2.97 27.15
#